data_d9b354585a193fa71eaec4f15e4d8cea
#
_entry.id   d9b354585a193fa71eaec4f15e4d8cea
#
_cell.length_a   1.000
_cell.length_b   1.000
_cell.length_c   1.000
_cell.angle_alpha   90.00
_cell.angle_beta   90.00
_cell.angle_gamma   90.00
#
_symmetry.space_group_name_H-M   'P 1'
#
loop_
_entity.id
_entity.type
_entity.pdbx_description
1 polymer ?
#
loop_
_entity_poly.entity_id
_entity_poly.type
_entity_poly.pdbx_seq_one_letter_code
_entity_poly.pdbx_strand_id
1 'polypeptide(L)'
;ATIQTARGCPSQCVFCLTPEISGKKVRFRSPQNVLEEMIECYEKFGIKNFFFKADTFTINPEWVKEMCHLLIHSKLYKKIQFTANSRVRPLQKETLVLMKEAGCFLVAFGFESGSDEILQKMRKGTTVEENRKAARWCHEIGLPFWGYFVIGFPWETREDILLTKKLVMETDPDFIEVTVALPFYGTPMYETCKQENLLAKSVLGSDFFHSSAKGTMHLSIEEVMKLRKNILLGFYLRPKYIFRKMKECIKQPGVFVQYVKYGIKLVVNLFK
;
A
#
# COMPACT_ATOMS: atom_id res chain seq x y z
N ALA A 1 12.76 -1.66 -12.80
CA ALA A 1 13.32 -2.79 -12.03
C ALA A 1 12.80 -2.78 -10.60
N THR A 2 12.82 -3.93 -9.95
CA THR A 2 12.60 -4.05 -8.52
C THR A 2 13.93 -4.24 -7.83
N ILE A 3 14.27 -3.36 -6.89
CA ILE A 3 15.50 -3.47 -6.09
C ILE A 3 15.16 -3.77 -4.65
N GLN A 4 15.68 -4.87 -4.13
CA GLN A 4 15.54 -5.23 -2.73
C GLN A 4 16.43 -4.35 -1.88
N THR A 5 15.85 -3.49 -1.04
CA THR A 5 16.58 -2.56 -0.17
C THR A 5 16.72 -3.10 1.26
N ALA A 6 15.68 -3.79 1.74
CA ALA A 6 15.67 -4.40 3.08
C ALA A 6 14.75 -5.61 3.13
N ARG A 7 15.00 -6.51 4.10
CA ARG A 7 14.14 -7.65 4.46
C ARG A 7 13.91 -7.69 5.95
N GLY A 8 12.72 -8.13 6.35
CA GLY A 8 12.29 -8.26 7.73
C GLY A 8 11.44 -7.06 8.19
N CYS A 9 10.54 -7.31 9.12
CA CYS A 9 9.65 -6.29 9.68
C CYS A 9 9.44 -6.56 11.17
N PRO A 10 9.68 -5.60 12.08
CA PRO A 10 9.51 -5.79 13.52
C PRO A 10 8.05 -5.71 13.97
N SER A 11 7.14 -5.38 13.05
CA SER A 11 5.72 -5.25 13.34
C SER A 11 5.08 -6.61 13.60
N GLN A 12 4.03 -6.62 14.42
CA GLN A 12 3.33 -7.83 14.85
C GLN A 12 1.91 -7.91 14.27
N CYS A 13 1.72 -7.40 13.04
CA CYS A 13 0.42 -7.41 12.39
C CYS A 13 -0.10 -8.86 12.26
N VAL A 14 -1.28 -9.13 12.82
CA VAL A 14 -1.84 -10.49 12.96
C VAL A 14 -2.16 -11.20 11.64
N PHE A 15 -2.22 -10.47 10.55
CA PHE A 15 -2.54 -10.97 9.20
C PHE A 15 -1.32 -11.18 8.30
N CYS A 16 -0.12 -10.74 8.73
CA CYS A 16 1.03 -10.60 7.86
C CYS A 16 2.01 -11.76 8.03
N LEU A 17 2.44 -12.34 6.90
CA LEU A 17 3.45 -13.41 6.85
C LEU A 17 4.90 -12.91 6.87
N THR A 18 5.13 -11.61 6.79
CA THR A 18 6.51 -11.08 6.73
C THR A 18 7.40 -11.57 7.87
N PRO A 19 6.95 -11.59 9.15
CA PRO A 19 7.78 -12.10 10.24
C PRO A 19 8.21 -13.57 10.06
N GLU A 20 7.35 -14.38 9.45
CA GLU A 20 7.60 -15.81 9.22
C GLU A 20 8.53 -16.04 8.01
N ILE A 21 8.38 -15.25 6.95
CA ILE A 21 9.15 -15.42 5.70
C ILE A 21 10.49 -14.67 5.75
N SER A 22 10.48 -13.43 6.22
CA SER A 22 11.63 -12.52 6.19
C SER A 22 12.27 -12.29 7.56
N GLY A 23 11.61 -12.73 8.64
CA GLY A 23 12.03 -12.54 10.03
C GLY A 23 11.66 -11.16 10.59
N LYS A 24 11.77 -11.03 11.92
CA LYS A 24 11.42 -9.80 12.66
C LYS A 24 12.52 -8.74 12.65
N LYS A 25 13.79 -9.17 12.48
CA LYS A 25 14.94 -8.26 12.40
C LYS A 25 15.06 -7.68 10.99
N VAL A 26 15.04 -6.36 10.88
CA VAL A 26 15.26 -5.70 9.59
C VAL A 26 16.74 -5.77 9.22
N ARG A 27 17.02 -6.24 8.02
CA ARG A 27 18.35 -6.33 7.43
C ARG A 27 18.37 -5.46 6.18
N PHE A 28 19.13 -4.37 6.23
CA PHE A 28 19.29 -3.43 5.13
C PHE A 28 20.51 -3.79 4.29
N ARG A 29 20.41 -3.53 3.00
CA ARG A 29 21.60 -3.33 2.15
C ARG A 29 22.15 -1.93 2.42
N SER A 30 23.44 -1.70 2.24
CA SER A 30 23.97 -0.33 2.32
C SER A 30 23.36 0.53 1.21
N PRO A 31 23.06 1.83 1.49
CA PRO A 31 22.57 2.75 0.47
C PRO A 31 23.48 2.83 -0.75
N GLN A 32 24.80 2.80 -0.52
CA GLN A 32 25.80 2.81 -1.59
C GLN A 32 25.67 1.59 -2.52
N ASN A 33 25.49 0.37 -1.98
CA ASN A 33 25.32 -0.84 -2.77
C ASN A 33 23.99 -0.81 -3.60
N VAL A 34 22.94 -0.22 -3.03
CA VAL A 34 21.67 -0.01 -3.76
C VAL A 34 21.86 0.99 -4.90
N LEU A 35 22.57 2.10 -4.67
CA LEU A 35 22.88 3.09 -5.70
C LEU A 35 23.68 2.49 -6.85
N GLU A 36 24.72 1.71 -6.56
CA GLU A 36 25.56 1.04 -7.57
C GLU A 36 24.73 0.13 -8.47
N GLU A 37 23.83 -0.68 -7.91
CA GLU A 37 22.91 -1.50 -8.69
C GLU A 37 21.96 -0.66 -9.55
N MET A 38 21.47 0.47 -9.05
CA MET A 38 20.60 1.37 -9.82
C MET A 38 21.37 2.00 -11.00
N ILE A 39 22.62 2.41 -10.78
CA ILE A 39 23.49 2.94 -11.84
C ILE A 39 23.72 1.85 -12.90
N GLU A 40 24.07 0.66 -12.51
CA GLU A 40 24.26 -0.48 -13.42
C GLU A 40 22.99 -0.77 -14.23
N CYS A 41 21.83 -0.82 -13.59
CA CYS A 41 20.54 -1.01 -14.24
C CYS A 41 20.24 0.11 -15.26
N TYR A 42 20.55 1.35 -14.91
CA TYR A 42 20.37 2.48 -15.81
C TYR A 42 21.33 2.45 -17.00
N GLU A 43 22.64 2.28 -16.74
CA GLU A 43 23.68 2.37 -17.78
C GLU A 43 23.66 1.18 -18.72
N LYS A 44 23.53 -0.06 -18.22
CA LYS A 44 23.57 -1.26 -19.06
C LYS A 44 22.23 -1.58 -19.73
N PHE A 45 21.11 -1.26 -19.08
CA PHE A 45 19.78 -1.70 -19.52
C PHE A 45 18.80 -0.55 -19.80
N GLY A 46 19.20 0.71 -19.60
CA GLY A 46 18.34 1.88 -19.81
C GLY A 46 17.13 1.95 -18.86
N ILE A 47 17.16 1.27 -17.72
CA ILE A 47 16.05 1.22 -16.77
C ILE A 47 15.94 2.56 -16.05
N LYS A 48 14.74 3.16 -16.10
CA LYS A 48 14.46 4.48 -15.50
C LYS A 48 13.48 4.43 -14.36
N ASN A 49 12.72 3.33 -14.21
CA ASN A 49 11.69 3.18 -13.19
C ASN A 49 12.08 2.08 -12.22
N PHE A 50 12.13 2.43 -10.92
CA PHE A 50 12.52 1.51 -9.87
C PHE A 50 11.42 1.36 -8.83
N PHE A 51 11.24 0.14 -8.34
CA PHE A 51 10.47 -0.14 -7.14
C PHE A 51 11.43 -0.57 -6.04
N PHE A 52 11.54 0.25 -4.99
CA PHE A 52 12.30 -0.10 -3.79
C PHE A 52 11.50 -1.08 -2.94
N LYS A 53 11.85 -2.35 -3.05
CA LYS A 53 11.20 -3.41 -2.31
C LYS A 53 11.82 -3.52 -0.92
N ALA A 54 11.00 -3.22 0.08
CA ALA A 54 11.24 -3.48 1.49
C ALA A 54 9.91 -3.85 2.14
N ASP A 55 9.93 -4.60 3.23
CA ASP A 55 8.72 -4.85 4.01
C ASP A 55 8.17 -3.56 4.65
N THR A 56 9.05 -2.60 4.92
CA THR A 56 8.72 -1.19 5.21
C THR A 56 9.93 -0.33 4.86
N PHE A 57 9.86 0.43 3.78
CA PHE A 57 10.99 1.25 3.31
C PHE A 57 11.40 2.32 4.32
N THR A 58 10.43 3.01 4.93
CA THR A 58 10.66 4.14 5.85
C THR A 58 10.92 3.73 7.31
N ILE A 59 11.14 2.44 7.60
CA ILE A 59 11.34 1.95 8.97
C ILE A 59 12.61 2.51 9.63
N ASN A 60 13.61 2.86 8.84
CA ASN A 60 14.83 3.52 9.28
C ASN A 60 14.99 4.86 8.55
N PRO A 61 14.61 5.98 9.19
CA PRO A 61 14.68 7.31 8.57
C PRO A 61 16.10 7.70 8.15
N GLU A 62 17.12 7.34 8.91
CA GLU A 62 18.52 7.69 8.60
C GLU A 62 19.00 6.96 7.34
N TRP A 63 18.63 5.69 7.19
CA TRP A 63 18.92 4.94 5.96
C TRP A 63 18.26 5.58 4.74
N VAL A 64 16.98 5.99 4.88
CA VAL A 64 16.25 6.68 3.80
C VAL A 64 16.90 8.01 3.45
N LYS A 65 17.31 8.77 4.46
CA LYS A 65 17.99 10.05 4.29
C LYS A 65 19.32 9.86 3.53
N GLU A 66 20.14 8.92 3.94
CA GLU A 66 21.41 8.60 3.27
C GLU A 66 21.17 8.19 1.81
N MET A 67 20.22 7.29 1.54
CA MET A 67 19.88 6.85 0.18
C MET A 67 19.43 8.02 -0.70
N CYS A 68 18.57 8.90 -0.19
CA CYS A 68 18.10 10.07 -0.92
C CYS A 68 19.25 11.05 -1.22
N HIS A 69 20.11 11.30 -0.26
CA HIS A 69 21.29 12.14 -0.47
C HIS A 69 22.23 11.57 -1.54
N LEU A 70 22.49 10.27 -1.53
CA LEU A 70 23.29 9.61 -2.56
C LEU A 70 22.67 9.76 -3.95
N LEU A 71 21.33 9.58 -4.10
CA LEU A 71 20.63 9.80 -5.36
C LEU A 71 20.74 11.24 -5.84
N ILE A 72 20.66 12.22 -4.94
CA ILE A 72 20.76 13.63 -5.27
C ILE A 72 22.21 13.99 -5.67
N HIS A 73 23.21 13.55 -4.90
CA HIS A 73 24.62 13.85 -5.17
C HIS A 73 25.11 13.21 -6.48
N SER A 74 24.70 11.97 -6.79
CA SER A 74 24.99 11.31 -8.06
C SER A 74 24.28 11.91 -9.26
N LYS A 75 23.33 12.84 -9.04
CA LYS A 75 22.43 13.41 -10.05
C LYS A 75 21.59 12.37 -10.79
N LEU A 76 21.54 11.13 -10.29
CA LEU A 76 20.77 10.05 -10.90
C LEU A 76 19.26 10.34 -10.85
N TYR A 77 18.79 11.03 -9.78
CA TYR A 77 17.38 11.45 -9.62
C TYR A 77 16.82 12.24 -10.81
N LYS A 78 17.67 12.88 -11.64
CA LYS A 78 17.26 13.60 -12.86
C LYS A 78 16.94 12.66 -14.02
N LYS A 79 17.40 11.42 -13.97
CA LYS A 79 17.36 10.43 -15.04
C LYS A 79 16.42 9.28 -14.74
N ILE A 80 16.13 9.05 -13.47
CA ILE A 80 15.31 7.93 -12.99
C ILE A 80 14.23 8.41 -12.05
N GLN A 81 13.27 7.55 -11.77
CA GLN A 81 12.28 7.73 -10.73
C GLN A 81 12.04 6.44 -9.97
N PHE A 82 11.59 6.54 -8.71
CA PHE A 82 11.30 5.37 -7.91
C PHE A 82 9.97 5.47 -7.15
N THR A 83 9.47 4.33 -6.72
CA THR A 83 8.36 4.18 -5.78
C THR A 83 8.77 3.25 -4.65
N ALA A 84 8.14 3.40 -3.48
CA ALA A 84 8.41 2.57 -2.32
C ALA A 84 7.15 2.36 -1.47
N ASN A 85 7.08 1.20 -0.80
CA ASN A 85 6.03 0.92 0.19
C ASN A 85 6.45 1.46 1.56
N SER A 86 5.53 2.11 2.25
CA SER A 86 5.77 2.73 3.54
C SER A 86 4.66 2.42 4.53
N ARG A 87 4.98 2.57 5.80
CA ARG A 87 4.01 2.70 6.89
C ARG A 87 3.88 4.18 7.26
N VAL A 88 2.77 4.54 7.90
CA VAL A 88 2.57 5.89 8.41
C VAL A 88 3.31 6.13 9.73
N ARG A 89 3.87 5.07 10.35
CA ARG A 89 4.73 5.12 11.53
C ARG A 89 5.87 4.08 11.40
N PRO A 90 7.13 4.50 11.65
CA PRO A 90 7.56 5.89 11.81
C PRO A 90 7.58 6.62 10.46
N LEU A 91 7.11 7.86 10.44
CA LEU A 91 7.15 8.71 9.26
C LEU A 91 7.24 10.17 9.70
N GLN A 92 8.02 10.96 8.97
CA GLN A 92 8.16 12.40 9.14
C GLN A 92 7.92 13.09 7.80
N LYS A 93 7.39 14.32 7.83
CA LYS A 93 7.13 15.09 6.62
C LYS A 93 8.41 15.36 5.84
N GLU A 94 9.48 15.66 6.55
CA GLU A 94 10.82 15.94 6.01
C GLU A 94 11.35 14.73 5.22
N THR A 95 11.08 13.51 5.68
CA THR A 95 11.43 12.28 4.95
C THR A 95 10.72 12.21 3.61
N LEU A 96 9.42 12.54 3.56
CA LEU A 96 8.65 12.55 2.31
C LEU A 96 9.12 13.64 1.34
N VAL A 97 9.47 14.84 1.87
CA VAL A 97 10.05 15.93 1.08
C VAL A 97 11.34 15.45 0.42
N LEU A 98 12.25 14.90 1.22
CA LEU A 98 13.55 14.42 0.73
C LEU A 98 13.40 13.26 -0.28
N MET A 99 12.48 12.33 -0.04
CA MET A 99 12.17 11.27 -1.01
C MET A 99 11.72 11.85 -2.34
N LYS A 100 10.82 12.85 -2.33
CA LYS A 100 10.35 13.52 -3.55
C LYS A 100 11.49 14.20 -4.30
N GLU A 101 12.35 14.93 -3.60
CA GLU A 101 13.55 15.59 -4.17
C GLU A 101 14.52 14.58 -4.79
N ALA A 102 14.63 13.40 -4.20
CA ALA A 102 15.46 12.29 -4.69
C ALA A 102 14.84 11.51 -5.87
N GLY A 103 13.65 11.91 -6.35
CA GLY A 103 12.99 11.28 -7.51
C GLY A 103 11.91 10.25 -7.16
N CYS A 104 11.42 10.22 -5.92
CA CYS A 104 10.23 9.46 -5.58
C CYS A 104 9.00 10.10 -6.25
N PHE A 105 8.34 9.35 -7.13
CA PHE A 105 7.15 9.84 -7.84
C PHE A 105 5.83 9.31 -7.25
N LEU A 106 5.90 8.27 -6.42
CA LEU A 106 4.74 7.69 -5.75
C LEU A 106 5.20 6.94 -4.49
N VAL A 107 4.53 7.17 -3.38
CA VAL A 107 4.68 6.37 -2.15
C VAL A 107 3.41 5.59 -1.87
N ALA A 108 3.53 4.33 -1.45
CA ALA A 108 2.37 3.51 -1.14
C ALA A 108 2.28 3.25 0.37
N PHE A 109 1.10 3.50 0.96
CA PHE A 109 0.85 3.35 2.39
C PHE A 109 -0.13 2.23 2.69
N GLY A 110 0.22 1.36 3.63
CA GLY A 110 -0.73 0.45 4.26
C GLY A 110 -1.54 1.18 5.32
N PHE A 111 -2.67 1.78 4.95
CA PHE A 111 -3.63 2.41 5.86
C PHE A 111 -4.49 1.36 6.58
N GLU A 112 -4.82 0.31 5.90
CA GLU A 112 -5.57 -0.90 6.25
C GLU A 112 -7.02 -0.60 6.62
N SER A 113 -7.29 0.16 7.72
CA SER A 113 -8.64 0.40 8.22
C SER A 113 -8.89 1.85 8.64
N GLY A 114 -10.15 2.26 8.58
CA GLY A 114 -10.65 3.53 9.10
C GLY A 114 -11.19 3.45 10.55
N SER A 115 -11.06 2.30 11.19
CA SER A 115 -11.44 2.06 12.58
C SER A 115 -10.19 1.86 13.44
N ASP A 116 -10.02 2.69 14.47
CA ASP A 116 -8.90 2.54 15.42
C ASP A 116 -8.99 1.23 16.20
N GLU A 117 -10.22 0.76 16.50
CA GLU A 117 -10.44 -0.54 17.12
C GLU A 117 -9.92 -1.68 16.24
N ILE A 118 -10.23 -1.65 14.96
CA ILE A 118 -9.75 -2.65 14.00
C ILE A 118 -8.23 -2.57 13.84
N LEU A 119 -7.64 -1.37 13.75
CA LEU A 119 -6.18 -1.20 13.70
C LEU A 119 -5.50 -1.77 14.96
N GLN A 120 -6.13 -1.64 16.14
CA GLN A 120 -5.65 -2.23 17.38
C GLN A 120 -5.74 -3.76 17.35
N LYS A 121 -6.88 -4.33 16.96
CA LYS A 121 -7.08 -5.78 16.81
C LYS A 121 -6.10 -6.38 15.79
N MET A 122 -5.82 -5.67 14.70
CA MET A 122 -4.78 -6.02 13.73
C MET A 122 -3.36 -5.98 14.29
N ARG A 123 -3.12 -5.36 15.44
CA ARG A 123 -1.80 -5.00 15.96
C ARG A 123 -0.98 -4.20 14.93
N LYS A 124 -1.67 -3.30 14.20
CA LYS A 124 -1.00 -2.48 13.16
C LYS A 124 -0.02 -1.49 13.79
N GLY A 125 -0.28 -1.01 15.01
CA GLY A 125 0.57 -0.05 15.73
C GLY A 125 0.50 1.36 15.12
N THR A 126 -0.59 1.68 14.43
CA THR A 126 -0.89 3.01 13.86
C THR A 126 -2.32 3.39 14.20
N THR A 127 -2.65 4.68 14.05
CA THR A 127 -4.00 5.22 14.26
C THR A 127 -4.58 5.80 12.97
N VAL A 128 -5.90 5.96 12.95
CA VAL A 128 -6.61 6.61 11.84
C VAL A 128 -6.12 8.06 11.64
N GLU A 129 -5.81 8.77 12.73
CA GLU A 129 -5.29 10.13 12.63
C GLU A 129 -3.87 10.19 12.04
N GLU A 130 -3.02 9.20 12.30
CA GLU A 130 -1.72 9.08 11.63
C GLU A 130 -1.87 8.79 10.13
N ASN A 131 -2.87 8.01 9.74
CA ASN A 131 -3.21 7.79 8.34
C ASN A 131 -3.61 9.11 7.65
N ARG A 132 -4.50 9.90 8.29
CA ARG A 132 -4.89 11.24 7.81
C ARG A 132 -3.70 12.18 7.71
N LYS A 133 -2.83 12.18 8.73
CA LYS A 133 -1.63 13.03 8.79
C LYS A 133 -0.68 12.74 7.65
N ALA A 134 -0.39 11.47 7.38
CA ALA A 134 0.46 11.05 6.26
C ALA A 134 -0.12 11.51 4.90
N ALA A 135 -1.43 11.35 4.71
CA ALA A 135 -2.12 11.80 3.51
C ALA A 135 -2.04 13.34 3.34
N ARG A 136 -2.29 14.10 4.43
CA ARG A 136 -2.15 15.57 4.40
C ARG A 136 -0.75 15.99 3.99
N TRP A 137 0.29 15.38 4.55
CA TRP A 137 1.67 15.68 4.17
C TRP A 137 1.93 15.42 2.69
N CYS A 138 1.44 14.30 2.14
CA CYS A 138 1.57 14.02 0.72
C CYS A 138 0.88 15.08 -0.15
N HIS A 139 -0.33 15.50 0.21
CA HIS A 139 -1.04 16.58 -0.50
C HIS A 139 -0.31 17.92 -0.44
N GLU A 140 0.16 18.31 0.75
CA GLU A 140 0.90 19.56 0.97
C GLU A 140 2.18 19.65 0.14
N ILE A 141 2.93 18.56 0.05
CA ILE A 141 4.18 18.53 -0.73
C ILE A 141 3.96 18.15 -2.20
N GLY A 142 2.74 17.77 -2.58
CA GLY A 142 2.42 17.30 -3.94
C GLY A 142 3.16 16.02 -4.31
N LEU A 143 3.29 15.05 -3.39
CA LEU A 143 3.80 13.71 -3.66
C LEU A 143 2.60 12.76 -3.84
N PRO A 144 2.39 12.19 -5.04
CA PRO A 144 1.35 11.21 -5.26
C PRO A 144 1.49 10.01 -4.33
N PHE A 145 0.36 9.46 -3.88
CA PHE A 145 0.40 8.29 -3.02
C PHE A 145 -0.71 7.28 -3.31
N TRP A 146 -0.41 6.02 -3.00
CA TRP A 146 -1.31 4.88 -3.10
C TRP A 146 -1.76 4.46 -1.70
N GLY A 147 -3.05 4.31 -1.49
CA GLY A 147 -3.60 3.80 -0.23
C GLY A 147 -3.98 2.32 -0.35
N TYR A 148 -3.37 1.46 0.46
CA TYR A 148 -3.78 0.07 0.65
C TYR A 148 -4.74 -0.02 1.82
N PHE A 149 -5.89 -0.66 1.60
CA PHE A 149 -6.93 -0.92 2.58
C PHE A 149 -7.29 -2.39 2.57
N VAL A 150 -7.56 -2.94 3.74
CA VAL A 150 -7.97 -4.33 3.89
C VAL A 150 -9.27 -4.35 4.69
N ILE A 151 -10.26 -5.08 4.21
CA ILE A 151 -11.56 -5.26 4.87
C ILE A 151 -11.89 -6.75 5.02
N GLY A 152 -12.87 -7.08 5.83
CA GLY A 152 -13.28 -8.47 6.03
C GLY A 152 -12.43 -9.22 7.05
N PHE A 153 -11.85 -8.51 8.02
CA PHE A 153 -11.21 -9.17 9.17
C PHE A 153 -12.26 -9.92 10.02
N PRO A 154 -11.88 -11.01 10.71
CA PRO A 154 -12.83 -11.87 11.42
C PRO A 154 -13.82 -11.12 12.34
N TRP A 155 -13.34 -10.09 13.00
CA TRP A 155 -14.10 -9.28 13.99
C TRP A 155 -14.71 -8.00 13.41
N GLU A 156 -14.62 -7.77 12.10
CA GLU A 156 -15.03 -6.51 11.47
C GLU A 156 -16.54 -6.48 11.23
N THR A 157 -17.17 -5.40 11.61
CA THR A 157 -18.59 -5.12 11.38
C THR A 157 -18.80 -4.31 10.10
N ARG A 158 -20.06 -4.12 9.71
CA ARG A 158 -20.41 -3.23 8.58
C ARG A 158 -19.99 -1.79 8.85
N GLU A 159 -20.16 -1.34 10.07
CA GLU A 159 -19.82 0.01 10.54
C GLU A 159 -18.32 0.26 10.43
N ASP A 160 -17.48 -0.69 10.79
CA ASP A 160 -16.02 -0.59 10.65
C ASP A 160 -15.60 -0.46 9.18
N ILE A 161 -16.22 -1.24 8.29
CA ILE A 161 -15.96 -1.15 6.85
C ILE A 161 -16.42 0.20 6.29
N LEU A 162 -17.52 0.76 6.80
CA LEU A 162 -17.98 2.10 6.41
C LEU A 162 -17.04 3.20 6.93
N LEU A 163 -16.43 3.05 8.12
CA LEU A 163 -15.36 3.92 8.60
C LEU A 163 -14.14 3.86 7.68
N THR A 164 -13.79 2.67 7.19
CA THR A 164 -12.72 2.50 6.20
C THR A 164 -13.07 3.21 4.89
N LYS A 165 -14.30 3.09 4.40
CA LYS A 165 -14.79 3.87 3.25
C LYS A 165 -14.65 5.37 3.48
N LYS A 166 -15.03 5.87 4.67
CA LYS A 166 -14.91 7.28 5.03
C LYS A 166 -13.45 7.73 4.97
N LEU A 167 -12.52 6.96 5.56
CA LEU A 167 -11.08 7.26 5.51
C LEU A 167 -10.55 7.32 4.07
N VAL A 168 -10.96 6.39 3.20
CA VAL A 168 -10.60 6.40 1.76
C VAL A 168 -11.00 7.73 1.11
N MET A 169 -12.21 8.23 1.40
CA MET A 169 -12.71 9.48 0.82
C MET A 169 -12.02 10.72 1.39
N GLU A 170 -11.72 10.71 2.69
CA GLU A 170 -11.05 11.82 3.40
C GLU A 170 -9.58 11.95 3.00
N THR A 171 -8.87 10.83 2.89
CA THR A 171 -7.45 10.84 2.54
C THR A 171 -7.20 11.12 1.05
N ASP A 172 -8.20 10.90 0.19
CA ASP A 172 -8.20 11.18 -1.25
C ASP A 172 -6.89 10.84 -1.99
N PRO A 173 -6.40 9.58 -1.91
CA PRO A 173 -5.16 9.18 -2.57
C PRO A 173 -5.26 9.24 -4.10
N ASP A 174 -4.12 9.13 -4.79
CA ASP A 174 -4.09 9.06 -6.24
C ASP A 174 -4.59 7.71 -6.76
N PHE A 175 -4.33 6.65 -6.00
CA PHE A 175 -4.81 5.30 -6.26
C PHE A 175 -5.19 4.61 -4.96
N ILE A 176 -6.16 3.72 -5.02
CA ILE A 176 -6.50 2.83 -3.91
C ILE A 176 -6.47 1.37 -4.34
N GLU A 177 -6.13 0.52 -3.39
CA GLU A 177 -6.39 -0.90 -3.45
C GLU A 177 -7.16 -1.30 -2.20
N VAL A 178 -8.27 -2.00 -2.40
CA VAL A 178 -9.09 -2.55 -1.32
C VAL A 178 -9.11 -4.05 -1.49
N THR A 179 -8.39 -4.74 -0.61
CA THR A 179 -8.33 -6.21 -0.59
C THR A 179 -9.24 -6.77 0.50
N VAL A 180 -9.57 -8.05 0.40
CA VAL A 180 -10.25 -8.77 1.46
C VAL A 180 -9.22 -9.51 2.30
N ALA A 181 -9.38 -9.49 3.62
CA ALA A 181 -8.47 -10.14 4.55
C ALA A 181 -8.34 -11.63 4.23
N LEU A 182 -7.11 -12.08 3.97
CA LEU A 182 -6.80 -13.45 3.63
C LEU A 182 -6.14 -14.13 4.84
N PRO A 183 -6.76 -15.16 5.42
CA PRO A 183 -6.21 -15.88 6.57
C PRO A 183 -5.07 -16.80 6.14
N PHE A 184 -3.85 -16.26 6.09
CA PHE A 184 -2.66 -17.04 5.77
C PHE A 184 -2.32 -18.02 6.90
N TYR A 185 -2.06 -19.26 6.52
CA TYR A 185 -1.58 -20.28 7.45
C TYR A 185 -0.34 -19.81 8.21
N GLY A 186 -0.32 -20.06 9.52
CA GLY A 186 0.77 -19.63 10.42
C GLY A 186 0.58 -18.22 11.00
N THR A 187 -0.45 -17.48 10.58
CA THR A 187 -0.76 -16.16 11.17
C THR A 187 -1.75 -16.26 12.33
N PRO A 188 -1.69 -15.36 13.33
CA PRO A 188 -2.70 -15.31 14.38
C PRO A 188 -4.13 -15.14 13.84
N MET A 189 -4.32 -14.42 12.74
CA MET A 189 -5.62 -14.27 12.08
C MET A 189 -6.14 -15.61 11.54
N TYR A 190 -5.29 -16.47 11.01
CA TYR A 190 -5.68 -17.81 10.57
C TYR A 190 -6.24 -18.64 11.74
N GLU A 191 -5.58 -18.61 12.89
CA GLU A 191 -6.06 -19.33 14.08
C GLU A 191 -7.41 -18.78 14.56
N THR A 192 -7.60 -17.45 14.53
CA THR A 192 -8.92 -16.85 14.82
C THR A 192 -9.98 -17.35 13.83
N CYS A 193 -9.72 -17.30 12.54
CA CYS A 193 -10.66 -17.78 11.53
C CYS A 193 -10.98 -19.28 11.67
N LYS A 194 -10.00 -20.08 12.10
CA LYS A 194 -10.19 -21.52 12.36
C LYS A 194 -11.10 -21.75 13.58
N GLN A 195 -10.85 -21.06 14.69
CA GLN A 195 -11.64 -21.15 15.90
C GLN A 195 -13.10 -20.73 15.68
N GLU A 196 -13.31 -19.67 14.90
CA GLU A 196 -14.64 -19.12 14.58
C GLU A 196 -15.32 -19.81 13.37
N ASN A 197 -14.73 -20.91 12.84
CA ASN A 197 -15.25 -21.65 11.69
C ASN A 197 -15.46 -20.77 10.43
N LEU A 198 -14.62 -19.76 10.26
CA LEU A 198 -14.68 -18.81 9.14
C LEU A 198 -13.82 -19.23 7.93
N LEU A 199 -13.00 -20.29 8.05
CA LEU A 199 -12.20 -20.77 6.91
C LEU A 199 -13.08 -21.38 5.82
N ALA A 200 -12.84 -21.03 4.56
CA ALA A 200 -13.44 -21.72 3.42
C ALA A 200 -12.83 -23.13 3.26
N LYS A 201 -13.53 -24.02 2.55
CA LYS A 201 -13.10 -25.42 2.36
C LYS A 201 -11.75 -25.55 1.64
N SER A 202 -11.35 -24.58 0.84
CA SER A 202 -10.03 -24.53 0.20
C SER A 202 -9.42 -23.15 0.37
N VAL A 203 -8.27 -23.09 1.02
CA VAL A 203 -7.43 -21.88 1.15
C VAL A 203 -6.38 -21.85 0.02
N LEU A 204 -6.14 -23.00 -0.64
CA LEU A 204 -5.22 -23.13 -1.77
C LEU A 204 -5.83 -22.51 -3.02
N GLY A 205 -5.10 -21.60 -3.65
CA GLY A 205 -5.54 -20.93 -4.87
C GLY A 205 -6.35 -19.65 -4.65
N SER A 206 -6.55 -19.21 -3.40
CA SER A 206 -7.16 -17.92 -3.09
C SER A 206 -6.21 -16.79 -3.42
N ASP A 207 -6.73 -15.72 -3.98
CA ASP A 207 -6.00 -14.47 -4.20
C ASP A 207 -6.55 -13.36 -3.29
N PHE A 208 -5.84 -12.23 -3.24
CA PHE A 208 -6.24 -11.07 -2.42
C PHE A 208 -7.57 -10.41 -2.86
N PHE A 209 -8.14 -10.83 -3.98
CA PHE A 209 -9.39 -10.31 -4.52
C PHE A 209 -10.57 -11.27 -4.26
N HIS A 210 -10.26 -12.56 -4.03
CA HIS A 210 -11.24 -13.61 -3.72
C HIS A 210 -10.84 -14.27 -2.40
N SER A 211 -11.54 -13.92 -1.33
CA SER A 211 -11.21 -14.39 0.01
C SER A 211 -11.34 -15.90 0.15
N SER A 212 -10.42 -16.51 0.91
CA SER A 212 -10.54 -17.88 1.42
C SER A 212 -11.33 -17.96 2.74
N ALA A 213 -11.87 -16.84 3.23
CA ALA A 213 -12.76 -16.80 4.38
C ALA A 213 -14.23 -16.80 3.94
N LYS A 214 -15.10 -17.35 4.78
CA LYS A 214 -16.56 -17.35 4.57
C LYS A 214 -17.21 -15.99 4.86
N GLY A 215 -16.42 -15.03 5.33
CA GLY A 215 -16.85 -13.71 5.77
C GLY A 215 -16.19 -13.31 7.09
N THR A 216 -16.88 -12.49 7.85
CA THR A 216 -16.52 -12.10 9.23
C THR A 216 -17.47 -12.80 10.22
N MET A 217 -17.31 -12.57 11.53
CA MET A 217 -18.28 -13.01 12.54
C MET A 217 -19.65 -12.34 12.39
N HIS A 218 -19.74 -11.25 11.62
CA HIS A 218 -20.91 -10.39 11.49
C HIS A 218 -21.47 -10.29 10.07
N LEU A 219 -20.67 -10.61 9.05
CA LEU A 219 -21.01 -10.41 7.62
C LEU A 219 -20.64 -11.64 6.80
N SER A 220 -21.49 -11.99 5.86
CA SER A 220 -21.14 -13.00 4.84
C SER A 220 -20.08 -12.45 3.89
N ILE A 221 -19.40 -13.34 3.17
CA ILE A 221 -18.41 -12.94 2.17
C ILE A 221 -19.03 -12.09 1.05
N GLU A 222 -20.25 -12.39 0.66
CA GLU A 222 -21.00 -11.65 -0.37
C GLU A 222 -21.26 -10.22 0.08
N GLU A 223 -21.56 -10.00 1.36
CA GLU A 223 -21.73 -8.65 1.93
C GLU A 223 -20.42 -7.89 1.96
N VAL A 224 -19.33 -8.53 2.37
CA VAL A 224 -17.98 -7.93 2.35
C VAL A 224 -17.60 -7.54 0.92
N MET A 225 -17.85 -8.40 -0.07
CA MET A 225 -17.58 -8.13 -1.48
C MET A 225 -18.45 -6.98 -2.04
N LYS A 226 -19.72 -6.90 -1.63
CA LYS A 226 -20.56 -5.74 -1.97
C LYS A 226 -20.03 -4.43 -1.39
N LEU A 227 -19.59 -4.44 -0.14
CA LEU A 227 -18.98 -3.28 0.51
C LEU A 227 -17.67 -2.87 -0.17
N ARG A 228 -16.80 -3.85 -0.51
CA ARG A 228 -15.60 -3.63 -1.29
C ARG A 228 -15.90 -2.93 -2.63
N LYS A 229 -16.85 -3.47 -3.39
CA LYS A 229 -17.29 -2.89 -4.66
C LYS A 229 -17.82 -1.46 -4.47
N ASN A 230 -18.59 -1.22 -3.42
CA ASN A 230 -19.11 0.11 -3.08
C ASN A 230 -18.00 1.11 -2.76
N ILE A 231 -16.93 0.71 -2.05
CA ILE A 231 -15.77 1.56 -1.77
C ILE A 231 -15.06 1.92 -3.09
N LEU A 232 -14.74 0.93 -3.91
CA LEU A 232 -14.00 1.11 -5.16
C LEU A 232 -14.77 1.99 -6.17
N LEU A 233 -16.04 1.68 -6.42
CA LEU A 233 -16.88 2.48 -7.31
C LEU A 233 -17.09 3.89 -6.75
N GLY A 234 -17.41 3.99 -5.44
CA GLY A 234 -17.59 5.27 -4.77
C GLY A 234 -16.33 6.15 -4.83
N PHE A 235 -15.14 5.57 -4.87
CA PHE A 235 -13.90 6.32 -4.98
C PHE A 235 -13.59 6.71 -6.44
N TYR A 236 -13.54 5.75 -7.36
CA TYR A 236 -13.08 6.00 -8.73
C TYR A 236 -14.09 6.73 -9.61
N LEU A 237 -15.40 6.61 -9.31
CA LEU A 237 -16.45 7.31 -10.06
C LEU A 237 -16.78 8.70 -9.52
N ARG A 238 -16.06 9.21 -8.51
CA ARG A 238 -16.25 10.58 -8.02
C ARG A 238 -15.94 11.62 -9.10
N PRO A 239 -16.80 12.60 -9.34
CA PRO A 239 -16.52 13.67 -10.30
C PRO A 239 -15.18 14.36 -10.06
N LYS A 240 -14.84 14.64 -8.78
CA LYS A 240 -13.56 15.23 -8.36
C LYS A 240 -12.37 14.39 -8.82
N TYR A 241 -12.43 13.05 -8.65
CA TYR A 241 -11.37 12.14 -9.06
C TYR A 241 -11.24 12.11 -10.59
N ILE A 242 -12.34 11.93 -11.31
CA ILE A 242 -12.35 11.88 -12.78
C ILE A 242 -11.78 13.19 -13.35
N PHE A 243 -12.22 14.33 -12.84
CA PHE A 243 -11.72 15.63 -13.30
C PHE A 243 -10.23 15.83 -13.03
N ARG A 244 -9.73 15.38 -11.86
CA ARG A 244 -8.31 15.40 -11.53
C ARG A 244 -7.51 14.56 -12.54
N LYS A 245 -7.95 13.33 -12.82
CA LYS A 245 -7.26 12.42 -13.76
C LYS A 245 -7.36 12.90 -15.21
N MET A 246 -8.46 13.53 -15.63
CA MET A 246 -8.54 14.18 -16.93
C MET A 246 -7.53 15.33 -17.08
N LYS A 247 -7.39 16.18 -16.06
CA LYS A 247 -6.35 17.23 -16.07
C LYS A 247 -4.93 16.67 -16.18
N GLU A 248 -4.63 15.55 -15.51
CA GLU A 248 -3.34 14.87 -15.63
C GLU A 248 -3.12 14.36 -17.05
N CYS A 249 -4.13 13.74 -17.68
CA CYS A 249 -4.07 13.28 -19.07
C CYS A 249 -3.81 14.40 -20.07
N ILE A 250 -4.40 15.58 -19.85
CA ILE A 250 -4.15 16.76 -20.70
C ILE A 250 -2.69 17.21 -20.59
N LYS A 251 -2.14 17.22 -19.36
CA LYS A 251 -0.76 17.63 -19.13
C LYS A 251 0.27 16.58 -19.60
N GLN A 252 -0.10 15.30 -19.56
CA GLN A 252 0.76 14.17 -19.91
C GLN A 252 -0.02 13.12 -20.71
N PRO A 253 -0.20 13.30 -22.03
CA PRO A 253 -1.02 12.40 -22.87
C PRO A 253 -0.61 10.93 -22.80
N GLY A 254 0.66 10.63 -22.53
CA GLY A 254 1.16 9.25 -22.41
C GLY A 254 0.56 8.45 -21.24
N VAL A 255 0.02 9.10 -20.19
CA VAL A 255 -0.60 8.41 -19.07
C VAL A 255 -2.05 8.01 -19.35
N PHE A 256 -2.70 8.60 -20.35
CA PHE A 256 -4.10 8.30 -20.70
C PHE A 256 -4.33 6.81 -21.00
N VAL A 257 -3.46 6.23 -21.84
CA VAL A 257 -3.56 4.79 -22.19
C VAL A 257 -3.41 3.90 -20.95
N GLN A 258 -2.53 4.30 -20.02
CA GLN A 258 -2.33 3.55 -18.77
C GLN A 258 -3.57 3.64 -17.86
N TYR A 259 -4.20 4.81 -17.74
CA TYR A 259 -5.42 4.98 -16.96
C TYR A 259 -6.60 4.21 -17.56
N VAL A 260 -6.74 4.20 -18.89
CA VAL A 260 -7.76 3.39 -19.57
C VAL A 260 -7.53 1.90 -19.32
N LYS A 261 -6.30 1.40 -19.48
CA LYS A 261 -5.97 -0.01 -19.19
C LYS A 261 -6.23 -0.38 -17.73
N TYR A 262 -5.87 0.50 -16.80
CA TYR A 262 -6.15 0.29 -15.37
C TYR A 262 -7.65 0.29 -15.08
N GLY A 263 -8.40 1.24 -15.65
CA GLY A 263 -9.86 1.32 -15.52
C GLY A 263 -10.56 0.06 -16.04
N ILE A 264 -10.16 -0.45 -17.21
CA ILE A 264 -10.69 -1.70 -17.78
C ILE A 264 -10.40 -2.87 -16.83
N LYS A 265 -9.16 -3.01 -16.33
CA LYS A 265 -8.78 -4.04 -15.37
C LYS A 265 -9.61 -3.97 -14.09
N LEU A 266 -9.82 -2.75 -13.57
CA LEU A 266 -10.63 -2.53 -12.38
C LEU A 266 -12.07 -2.98 -12.61
N VAL A 267 -12.70 -2.57 -13.72
CA VAL A 267 -14.07 -2.96 -14.07
C VAL A 267 -14.16 -4.48 -14.22
N VAL A 268 -13.27 -5.10 -14.98
CA VAL A 268 -13.27 -6.58 -15.15
C VAL A 268 -13.17 -7.29 -13.81
N ASN A 269 -12.31 -6.83 -12.88
CA ASN A 269 -12.16 -7.44 -11.55
C ASN A 269 -13.33 -7.16 -10.60
N LEU A 270 -14.15 -6.14 -10.87
CA LEU A 270 -15.34 -5.84 -10.07
C LEU A 270 -16.58 -6.63 -10.51
N PHE A 271 -16.56 -7.20 -11.71
CA PHE A 271 -17.70 -7.94 -12.29
C PHE A 271 -17.40 -9.44 -12.52
N LYS A 272 -16.21 -9.90 -12.17
CA LYS A 272 -15.89 -11.32 -11.96
C LYS A 272 -16.17 -11.72 -10.52
#